data_3dd63a2d658bf19f3fd82139e3481f1c
#
_entry.id   3dd63a2d658bf19f3fd82139e3481f1c
#
_cell.length_a   1.000
_cell.length_b   1.000
_cell.length_c   1.000
_cell.angle_alpha   90.00
_cell.angle_beta   90.00
_cell.angle_gamma   90.00
#
_symmetry.space_group_name_H-M   'P 1'
#
loop_
_entity.id
_entity.type
_entity.pdbx_description
1 polymer ?
#
loop_
_entity_poly.entity_id
_entity_poly.type
_entity_poly.pdbx_seq_one_letter_code
_entity_poly.pdbx_strand_id
1 'polypeptide(L)'
;MARLALFLCYLVLALPAPSAWAAFFEDEDARKQIIELRKEIDALGKRVDGATQNQLDFANQAEALRANVARLMGQIEVLTNSLEMAHKRQQDFYVDLDTRLRKLEGAPVPTGTAAPDAPAKSATETKPADPQAEMRDYEAALGHFRTSKFREAQTAFEGFISTYPKSSLLPNATYWLGSSQYQQKQYAKAAETFGRVAATWPADTKAPDALLAQGNALVEAKDVKGAIKALETLVEKYPTSPAVETARTRLKTLAPKKK
;
A
#
# COMPACT_ATOMS: atom_id res chain seq x y z
N MET A 1 60.99 -64.28 -61.18
CA MET A 1 60.26 -63.00 -61.12
C MET A 1 58.81 -63.22 -60.66
N ALA A 2 58.20 -64.38 -60.79
CA ALA A 2 56.79 -64.61 -60.37
C ALA A 2 56.59 -64.71 -58.82
N ARG A 3 57.62 -65.03 -58.03
CA ARG A 3 57.54 -65.14 -56.54
C ARG A 3 57.59 -63.83 -55.80
N LEU A 4 58.16 -62.79 -56.46
CA LEU A 4 58.20 -61.43 -55.87
C LEU A 4 56.86 -60.68 -55.99
N ALA A 5 56.09 -60.95 -57.03
CA ALA A 5 54.77 -60.35 -57.26
C ALA A 5 53.68 -60.87 -56.26
N LEU A 6 53.82 -62.13 -55.83
CA LEU A 6 52.90 -62.73 -54.85
C LEU A 6 53.06 -62.20 -53.42
N PHE A 7 54.36 -61.83 -53.05
CA PHE A 7 54.65 -61.23 -51.77
C PHE A 7 54.15 -59.77 -51.67
N LEU A 8 54.19 -59.05 -52.78
CA LEU A 8 53.73 -57.66 -52.81
C LEU A 8 52.16 -57.57 -52.77
N CYS A 9 51.48 -58.56 -53.33
CA CYS A 9 49.98 -58.63 -53.21
C CYS A 9 49.53 -58.98 -51.80
N TYR A 10 50.28 -59.78 -51.03
CA TYR A 10 49.94 -60.11 -49.63
C TYR A 10 50.25 -59.00 -48.63
N LEU A 11 51.21 -58.12 -48.97
CA LEU A 11 51.55 -56.98 -48.09
C LEU A 11 50.54 -55.85 -48.20
N VAL A 12 49.76 -55.76 -49.27
CA VAL A 12 48.72 -54.71 -49.47
C VAL A 12 47.40 -55.12 -48.78
N LEU A 13 47.16 -56.41 -48.47
CA LEU A 13 45.95 -56.90 -47.78
C LEU A 13 46.03 -56.86 -46.25
N ALA A 14 47.21 -56.47 -45.65
CA ALA A 14 47.40 -56.42 -44.22
C ALA A 14 47.39 -54.99 -43.63
N LEU A 15 46.77 -54.02 -44.31
CA LEU A 15 46.46 -52.73 -43.69
C LEU A 15 45.23 -52.93 -42.78
N PRO A 16 45.34 -52.73 -41.46
CA PRO A 16 44.18 -52.72 -40.61
C PRO A 16 43.26 -51.57 -41.11
N ALA A 17 42.05 -51.86 -41.49
CA ALA A 17 41.00 -50.86 -41.69
C ALA A 17 40.69 -50.25 -40.34
N PRO A 18 41.23 -49.08 -39.95
CA PRO A 18 40.78 -48.40 -38.80
C PRO A 18 39.62 -47.55 -39.22
N SER A 19 38.55 -47.62 -38.57
CA SER A 19 37.56 -46.56 -38.55
C SER A 19 36.11 -46.86 -38.91
N ALA A 20 35.72 -48.09 -39.30
CA ALA A 20 34.29 -48.37 -39.44
C ALA A 20 33.58 -48.51 -38.07
N TRP A 21 34.29 -48.80 -37.01
CA TRP A 21 33.69 -48.90 -35.68
C TRP A 21 33.68 -47.56 -34.94
N ALA A 22 34.59 -46.64 -35.16
CA ALA A 22 34.59 -45.32 -34.59
C ALA A 22 33.39 -44.46 -35.09
N ALA A 23 33.04 -44.58 -36.38
CA ALA A 23 31.89 -43.89 -36.96
C ALA A 23 30.55 -44.39 -36.39
N PHE A 24 30.47 -45.64 -35.88
CA PHE A 24 29.24 -46.19 -35.32
C PHE A 24 28.98 -45.67 -33.88
N PHE A 25 30.01 -45.46 -33.10
CA PHE A 25 29.87 -44.90 -31.74
C PHE A 25 29.67 -43.37 -31.75
N GLU A 26 30.28 -42.71 -32.73
CA GLU A 26 30.11 -41.25 -32.92
C GLU A 26 28.66 -40.93 -33.36
N ASP A 27 27.99 -41.79 -34.12
CA ASP A 27 26.61 -41.66 -34.52
C ASP A 27 25.60 -41.84 -33.35
N GLU A 28 25.94 -42.70 -32.35
CA GLU A 28 25.12 -42.90 -31.16
C GLU A 28 25.16 -41.75 -30.20
N ASP A 29 26.31 -41.12 -30.00
CA ASP A 29 26.47 -39.96 -29.16
C ASP A 29 25.86 -38.70 -29.82
N ALA A 30 26.00 -38.55 -31.14
CA ALA A 30 25.29 -37.53 -31.91
C ALA A 30 23.76 -37.67 -31.80
N ARG A 31 23.23 -38.91 -31.86
CA ARG A 31 21.80 -39.19 -31.65
C ARG A 31 21.31 -38.83 -30.26
N LYS A 32 22.10 -39.13 -29.21
CA LYS A 32 21.78 -38.74 -27.83
C LYS A 32 21.76 -37.24 -27.67
N GLN A 33 22.73 -36.53 -28.24
CA GLN A 33 22.77 -35.05 -28.23
C GLN A 33 21.57 -34.44 -28.96
N ILE A 34 21.17 -35.01 -30.10
CA ILE A 34 19.97 -34.55 -30.84
C ILE A 34 18.70 -34.76 -30.01
N ILE A 35 18.57 -35.86 -29.29
CA ILE A 35 17.42 -36.14 -28.42
C ILE A 35 17.40 -35.13 -27.24
N GLU A 36 18.53 -34.86 -26.63
CA GLU A 36 18.62 -33.90 -25.53
C GLU A 36 18.33 -32.46 -26.00
N LEU A 37 18.90 -32.05 -27.16
CA LEU A 37 18.59 -30.77 -27.77
C LEU A 37 17.11 -30.61 -28.12
N ARG A 38 16.45 -31.65 -28.61
CA ARG A 38 15.00 -31.62 -28.85
C ARG A 38 14.21 -31.42 -27.56
N LYS A 39 14.62 -32.07 -26.49
CA LYS A 39 14.01 -31.94 -25.18
C LYS A 39 14.18 -30.51 -24.61
N GLU A 40 15.37 -29.93 -24.80
CA GLU A 40 15.63 -28.54 -24.43
C GLU A 40 14.79 -27.56 -25.27
N ILE A 41 14.66 -27.79 -26.58
CA ILE A 41 13.82 -26.99 -27.46
C ILE A 41 12.34 -27.08 -27.03
N ASP A 42 11.82 -28.26 -26.73
CA ASP A 42 10.47 -28.42 -26.23
C ASP A 42 10.25 -27.73 -24.86
N ALA A 43 11.25 -27.82 -23.97
CA ALA A 43 11.21 -27.13 -22.69
C ALA A 43 11.25 -25.61 -22.84
N LEU A 44 12.08 -25.10 -23.76
CA LEU A 44 12.13 -23.67 -24.13
C LEU A 44 10.81 -23.21 -24.76
N GLY A 45 10.22 -24.00 -25.67
CA GLY A 45 8.91 -23.73 -26.26
C GLY A 45 7.84 -23.53 -25.18
N LYS A 46 7.72 -24.49 -24.24
CA LYS A 46 6.77 -24.36 -23.11
C LYS A 46 7.02 -23.14 -22.24
N ARG A 47 8.29 -22.77 -22.03
CA ARG A 47 8.64 -21.54 -21.27
C ARG A 47 8.24 -20.28 -22.02
N VAL A 48 8.42 -20.25 -23.34
CA VAL A 48 8.02 -19.13 -24.19
C VAL A 48 6.50 -18.99 -24.24
N ASP A 49 5.78 -20.11 -24.39
CA ASP A 49 4.31 -20.12 -24.36
C ASP A 49 3.78 -19.62 -23.02
N GLY A 50 4.37 -20.09 -21.90
CA GLY A 50 4.02 -19.62 -20.56
C GLY A 50 4.35 -18.12 -20.35
N ALA A 51 5.47 -17.64 -20.87
CA ALA A 51 5.81 -16.22 -20.81
C ALA A 51 4.84 -15.36 -21.64
N THR A 52 4.45 -15.83 -22.82
CA THR A 52 3.48 -15.15 -23.69
C THR A 52 2.10 -15.08 -23.02
N GLN A 53 1.66 -16.18 -22.39
CA GLN A 53 0.40 -16.20 -21.64
C GLN A 53 0.42 -15.22 -20.46
N ASN A 54 1.49 -15.24 -19.68
CA ASN A 54 1.67 -14.28 -18.57
C ASN A 54 1.68 -12.82 -19.06
N GLN A 55 2.23 -12.56 -20.24
CA GLN A 55 2.24 -11.23 -20.85
C GLN A 55 0.84 -10.76 -21.26
N LEU A 56 0.03 -11.69 -21.80
CA LEU A 56 -1.38 -11.42 -22.13
C LEU A 56 -2.20 -11.17 -20.85
N ASP A 57 -2.01 -11.98 -19.82
CA ASP A 57 -2.69 -11.81 -18.53
C ASP A 57 -2.32 -10.47 -17.87
N PHE A 58 -1.04 -10.09 -17.94
CA PHE A 58 -0.58 -8.78 -17.45
C PHE A 58 -1.20 -7.63 -18.26
N ALA A 59 -1.29 -7.75 -19.58
CA ALA A 59 -1.94 -6.74 -20.43
C ALA A 59 -3.43 -6.59 -20.07
N ASN A 60 -4.14 -7.69 -19.86
CA ASN A 60 -5.54 -7.69 -19.44
C ASN A 60 -5.73 -7.07 -18.05
N GLN A 61 -4.83 -7.37 -17.10
CA GLN A 61 -4.84 -6.75 -15.78
C GLN A 61 -4.56 -5.23 -15.85
N ALA A 62 -3.63 -4.81 -16.71
CA ALA A 62 -3.33 -3.39 -16.90
C ALA A 62 -4.54 -2.64 -17.49
N GLU A 63 -5.26 -3.25 -18.44
CA GLU A 63 -6.48 -2.68 -19.00
C GLU A 63 -7.61 -2.59 -17.96
N ALA A 64 -7.82 -3.63 -17.16
CA ALA A 64 -8.78 -3.63 -16.06
C ALA A 64 -8.44 -2.56 -15.01
N LEU A 65 -7.16 -2.37 -14.71
CA LEU A 65 -6.70 -1.33 -13.79
C LEU A 65 -6.98 0.07 -14.36
N ARG A 66 -6.71 0.30 -15.65
CA ARG A 66 -7.03 1.57 -16.33
C ARG A 66 -8.51 1.87 -16.30
N ALA A 67 -9.36 0.88 -16.56
CA ALA A 67 -10.81 1.03 -16.47
C ALA A 67 -11.26 1.37 -15.05
N ASN A 68 -10.68 0.76 -14.02
CA ASN A 68 -10.97 1.07 -12.64
C ASN A 68 -10.53 2.49 -12.26
N VAL A 69 -9.34 2.93 -12.71
CA VAL A 69 -8.85 4.31 -12.51
C VAL A 69 -9.79 5.32 -13.18
N ALA A 70 -10.21 5.08 -14.41
CA ALA A 70 -11.13 5.95 -15.12
C ALA A 70 -12.50 6.05 -14.39
N ARG A 71 -13.02 4.92 -13.89
CA ARG A 71 -14.23 4.90 -13.08
C ARG A 71 -14.09 5.69 -11.78
N LEU A 72 -12.97 5.53 -11.07
CA LEU A 72 -12.69 6.26 -9.84
C LEU A 72 -12.55 7.76 -10.10
N MET A 73 -11.89 8.16 -11.19
CA MET A 73 -11.81 9.56 -11.59
C MET A 73 -13.18 10.16 -11.86
N GLY A 74 -14.07 9.44 -12.55
CA GLY A 74 -15.46 9.88 -12.75
C GLY A 74 -16.24 10.01 -11.43
N GLN A 75 -16.04 9.09 -10.49
CA GLN A 75 -16.66 9.20 -9.16
C GLN A 75 -16.12 10.40 -8.37
N ILE A 76 -14.83 10.67 -8.44
CA ILE A 76 -14.20 11.84 -7.80
C ILE A 76 -14.80 13.12 -8.40
N GLU A 77 -14.98 13.22 -9.71
CA GLU A 77 -15.56 14.37 -10.38
C GLU A 77 -17.03 14.62 -9.92
N VAL A 78 -17.83 13.56 -9.86
CA VAL A 78 -19.22 13.64 -9.35
C VAL A 78 -19.24 14.07 -7.89
N LEU A 79 -18.36 13.52 -7.04
CA LEU A 79 -18.26 13.89 -5.63
C LEU A 79 -17.78 15.34 -5.45
N THR A 80 -16.80 15.77 -6.23
CA THR A 80 -16.29 17.15 -6.20
C THR A 80 -17.39 18.13 -6.58
N ASN A 81 -18.13 17.84 -7.64
CA ASN A 81 -19.26 18.69 -8.08
C ASN A 81 -20.41 18.71 -7.04
N SER A 82 -20.71 17.58 -6.42
CA SER A 82 -21.73 17.51 -5.35
C SER A 82 -21.29 18.28 -4.09
N LEU A 83 -20.01 18.25 -3.76
CA LEU A 83 -19.43 19.00 -2.65
C LEU A 83 -19.47 20.50 -2.92
N GLU A 84 -19.15 20.92 -4.14
CA GLU A 84 -19.21 22.32 -4.57
C GLU A 84 -20.64 22.87 -4.52
N MET A 85 -21.62 22.07 -4.99
CA MET A 85 -23.04 22.43 -4.86
C MET A 85 -23.53 22.46 -3.41
N ALA A 86 -23.02 21.58 -2.53
CA ALA A 86 -23.34 21.61 -1.11
C ALA A 86 -22.74 22.85 -0.44
N HIS A 87 -21.50 23.21 -0.80
CA HIS A 87 -20.84 24.41 -0.29
C HIS A 87 -21.55 25.69 -0.71
N LYS A 88 -22.01 25.76 -1.96
CA LYS A 88 -22.79 26.89 -2.46
C LYS A 88 -24.14 27.04 -1.71
N ARG A 89 -24.86 25.93 -1.52
CA ARG A 89 -26.11 25.90 -0.74
C ARG A 89 -25.88 26.35 0.72
N GLN A 90 -24.76 25.96 1.31
CA GLN A 90 -24.39 26.38 2.65
C GLN A 90 -24.09 27.88 2.70
N GLN A 91 -23.37 28.43 1.72
CA GLN A 91 -23.15 29.88 1.60
C GLN A 91 -24.47 30.66 1.44
N ASP A 92 -25.34 30.20 0.55
CA ASP A 92 -26.66 30.82 0.35
C ASP A 92 -27.46 30.81 1.64
N PHE A 93 -27.41 29.72 2.41
CA PHE A 93 -28.08 29.61 3.71
C PHE A 93 -27.53 30.60 4.76
N TYR A 94 -26.20 30.79 4.81
CA TYR A 94 -25.60 31.78 5.71
C TYR A 94 -25.99 33.23 5.33
N VAL A 95 -26.07 33.55 4.05
CA VAL A 95 -26.51 34.86 3.57
C VAL A 95 -27.99 35.10 3.93
N ASP A 96 -28.83 34.08 3.80
CA ASP A 96 -30.24 34.17 4.21
C ASP A 96 -30.36 34.38 5.73
N LEU A 97 -29.63 33.60 6.52
CA LEU A 97 -29.57 33.75 7.99
C LEU A 97 -29.09 35.15 8.41
N ASP A 98 -28.03 35.67 7.82
CA ASP A 98 -27.51 37.02 8.12
C ASP A 98 -28.53 38.10 7.77
N THR A 99 -29.23 37.95 6.64
CA THR A 99 -30.29 38.83 6.21
C THR A 99 -31.48 38.82 7.18
N ARG A 100 -31.86 37.63 7.66
CA ARG A 100 -32.93 37.48 8.63
C ARG A 100 -32.55 38.01 10.01
N LEU A 101 -31.31 37.79 10.43
CA LEU A 101 -30.76 38.28 11.70
C LEU A 101 -30.74 39.80 11.71
N ARG A 102 -30.24 40.45 10.64
CA ARG A 102 -30.28 41.92 10.48
C ARG A 102 -31.67 42.52 10.50
N LYS A 103 -32.68 41.78 9.95
CA LYS A 103 -34.09 42.19 10.05
C LYS A 103 -34.65 42.12 11.47
N LEU A 104 -34.14 41.20 12.29
CA LEU A 104 -34.55 41.07 13.70
C LEU A 104 -33.79 42.08 14.59
N GLU A 105 -32.55 42.37 14.31
CA GLU A 105 -31.73 43.35 15.02
C GLU A 105 -32.11 44.79 14.67
N GLY A 106 -32.68 45.03 13.50
CA GLY A 106 -33.19 46.33 13.08
C GLY A 106 -34.51 46.76 13.70
N ALA A 107 -35.14 45.94 14.57
CA ALA A 107 -36.29 46.37 15.39
C ALA A 107 -35.77 47.09 16.64
N PRO A 108 -36.25 48.29 16.97
CA PRO A 108 -35.72 49.10 18.06
C PRO A 108 -36.04 48.46 19.41
N VAL A 109 -34.98 47.97 20.12
CA VAL A 109 -35.06 47.57 21.52
C VAL A 109 -34.65 48.73 22.39
N PRO A 110 -35.44 49.12 23.44
CA PRO A 110 -35.11 50.25 24.28
C PRO A 110 -33.87 49.99 25.11
N THR A 111 -32.99 50.98 25.09
CA THR A 111 -31.75 51.13 25.86
C THR A 111 -31.98 51.07 27.36
N GLY A 112 -31.20 50.29 28.05
CA GLY A 112 -31.05 50.28 29.49
C GLY A 112 -29.60 49.96 29.90
N THR A 113 -28.82 51.03 30.07
CA THR A 113 -27.67 51.32 30.95
C THR A 113 -26.73 50.22 31.50
N ALA A 114 -25.42 50.54 31.25
CA ALA A 114 -24.26 50.57 32.15
C ALA A 114 -23.41 49.31 32.38
N ALA A 115 -22.15 49.47 31.93
CA ALA A 115 -20.96 48.77 32.43
C ALA A 115 -20.59 49.18 33.89
N PRO A 116 -19.65 48.59 34.66
CA PRO A 116 -18.24 48.46 34.26
C PRO A 116 -17.44 47.23 34.73
N ASP A 117 -16.33 47.04 34.07
CA ASP A 117 -15.00 46.54 34.48
C ASP A 117 -14.82 45.56 35.63
N ALA A 118 -14.19 44.43 35.27
CA ALA A 118 -13.09 43.81 36.02
C ALA A 118 -12.39 42.70 35.18
N PRO A 119 -11.04 42.46 35.34
CA PRO A 119 -10.24 41.72 34.38
C PRO A 119 -10.37 40.22 34.55
N ALA A 120 -10.74 39.53 33.50
CA ALA A 120 -10.83 38.09 33.45
C ALA A 120 -9.47 37.43 33.21
N LYS A 121 -9.12 36.53 34.11
CA LYS A 121 -8.06 35.55 33.97
C LYS A 121 -8.32 34.71 32.74
N SER A 122 -7.26 34.53 31.96
CA SER A 122 -7.13 33.61 30.82
C SER A 122 -7.58 32.19 31.22
N ALA A 123 -8.80 31.86 30.92
CA ALA A 123 -9.23 30.48 30.76
C ALA A 123 -9.21 30.21 29.25
N THR A 124 -8.48 29.23 28.84
CA THR A 124 -8.39 28.74 27.46
C THR A 124 -9.79 28.27 27.05
N GLU A 125 -10.61 29.18 26.57
CA GLU A 125 -11.87 28.84 25.93
C GLU A 125 -11.55 28.09 24.65
N THR A 126 -11.90 26.82 24.62
CA THR A 126 -11.94 26.01 23.42
C THR A 126 -12.98 26.65 22.49
N LYS A 127 -12.50 27.54 21.61
CA LYS A 127 -13.30 28.12 20.53
C LYS A 127 -14.04 26.98 19.83
N PRO A 128 -15.35 27.08 19.54
CA PRO A 128 -16.05 26.10 18.74
C PRO A 128 -15.23 25.86 17.47
N ALA A 129 -14.79 24.64 17.26
CA ALA A 129 -13.93 24.33 16.11
C ALA A 129 -14.69 24.68 14.84
N ASP A 130 -14.20 25.67 14.11
CA ASP A 130 -14.69 25.99 12.76
C ASP A 130 -14.45 24.74 11.89
N PRO A 131 -15.49 24.05 11.42
CA PRO A 131 -15.34 22.81 10.63
C PRO A 131 -14.50 23.02 9.36
N GLN A 132 -14.47 24.25 8.85
CA GLN A 132 -13.63 24.59 7.70
C GLN A 132 -12.16 24.74 8.07
N ALA A 133 -11.87 25.27 9.26
CA ALA A 133 -10.49 25.31 9.76
C ALA A 133 -9.97 23.91 10.05
N GLU A 134 -10.78 23.06 10.67
CA GLU A 134 -10.45 21.65 10.92
C GLU A 134 -10.10 20.89 9.64
N MET A 135 -10.93 21.02 8.60
CA MET A 135 -10.67 20.36 7.32
C MET A 135 -9.42 20.89 6.64
N ARG A 136 -9.22 22.22 6.64
CA ARG A 136 -8.00 22.84 6.05
C ARG A 136 -6.72 22.37 6.73
N ASP A 137 -6.71 22.30 8.06
CA ASP A 137 -5.54 21.86 8.83
C ASP A 137 -5.24 20.37 8.58
N TYR A 138 -6.28 19.53 8.50
CA TYR A 138 -6.13 18.13 8.14
C TYR A 138 -5.58 17.95 6.72
N GLU A 139 -6.12 18.67 5.75
CA GLU A 139 -5.67 18.61 4.36
C GLU A 139 -4.24 19.13 4.18
N ALA A 140 -3.87 20.20 4.89
CA ALA A 140 -2.50 20.71 4.91
C ALA A 140 -1.52 19.66 5.45
N ALA A 141 -1.85 19.00 6.57
CA ALA A 141 -1.05 17.92 7.13
C ALA A 141 -0.90 16.75 6.13
N LEU A 142 -1.99 16.36 5.47
CA LEU A 142 -1.99 15.31 4.45
C LEU A 142 -1.18 15.72 3.21
N GLY A 143 -1.22 17.00 2.84
CA GLY A 143 -0.41 17.58 1.76
C GLY A 143 1.09 17.44 2.02
N HIS A 144 1.55 17.68 3.25
CA HIS A 144 2.93 17.41 3.65
C HIS A 144 3.30 15.93 3.50
N PHE A 145 2.43 15.03 3.91
CA PHE A 145 2.67 13.59 3.76
C PHE A 145 2.79 13.18 2.29
N ARG A 146 1.86 13.63 1.43
CA ARG A 146 1.86 13.35 -0.02
C ARG A 146 3.10 13.87 -0.73
N THR A 147 3.66 14.98 -0.26
CA THR A 147 4.91 15.55 -0.79
C THR A 147 6.16 14.99 -0.11
N SER A 148 6.04 13.87 0.63
CA SER A 148 7.12 13.20 1.36
C SER A 148 7.84 14.06 2.41
N LYS A 149 7.21 15.14 2.86
CA LYS A 149 7.68 15.99 3.95
C LYS A 149 7.21 15.40 5.29
N PHE A 150 7.76 14.23 5.64
CA PHE A 150 7.25 13.42 6.74
C PHE A 150 7.43 14.04 8.11
N ARG A 151 8.44 14.90 8.31
CA ARG A 151 8.64 15.62 9.57
C ARG A 151 7.59 16.72 9.75
N GLU A 152 7.34 17.48 8.72
CA GLU A 152 6.30 18.51 8.70
C GLU A 152 4.90 17.89 8.83
N ALA A 153 4.66 16.78 8.15
CA ALA A 153 3.41 16.01 8.28
C ALA A 153 3.20 15.53 9.73
N GLN A 154 4.25 15.00 10.38
CA GLN A 154 4.17 14.59 11.77
C GLN A 154 3.78 15.76 12.67
N THR A 155 4.47 16.89 12.58
CA THR A 155 4.18 18.08 13.39
C THR A 155 2.77 18.61 13.15
N ALA A 156 2.34 18.63 11.88
CA ALA A 156 1.00 19.09 11.51
C ALA A 156 -0.11 18.17 12.04
N PHE A 157 0.06 16.83 11.97
CA PHE A 157 -0.90 15.89 12.54
C PHE A 157 -0.90 15.91 14.08
N GLU A 158 0.24 16.08 14.73
CA GLU A 158 0.31 16.28 16.19
C GLU A 158 -0.44 17.56 16.59
N GLY A 159 -0.25 18.66 15.87
CA GLY A 159 -0.99 19.89 16.04
C GLY A 159 -2.49 19.73 15.85
N PHE A 160 -2.89 19.05 14.78
CA PHE A 160 -4.30 18.74 14.50
C PHE A 160 -4.97 17.96 15.65
N ILE A 161 -4.35 16.88 16.09
CA ILE A 161 -4.87 16.04 17.18
C ILE A 161 -5.02 16.86 18.49
N SER A 162 -4.09 17.77 18.76
CA SER A 162 -4.13 18.65 19.93
C SER A 162 -5.22 19.72 19.83
N THR A 163 -5.39 20.32 18.65
CA THR A 163 -6.31 21.43 18.42
C THR A 163 -7.76 20.98 18.33
N TYR A 164 -7.99 19.76 17.77
CA TYR A 164 -9.32 19.24 17.50
C TYR A 164 -9.60 17.91 18.25
N PRO A 165 -9.62 17.90 19.60
CA PRO A 165 -9.72 16.66 20.38
C PRO A 165 -11.08 15.94 20.26
N LYS A 166 -12.07 16.56 19.63
CA LYS A 166 -13.39 15.97 19.39
C LYS A 166 -13.68 15.72 17.90
N SER A 167 -12.68 15.87 17.05
CA SER A 167 -12.82 15.70 15.61
C SER A 167 -13.16 14.24 15.24
N SER A 168 -14.06 14.08 14.28
CA SER A 168 -14.34 12.78 13.66
C SER A 168 -13.15 12.30 12.79
N LEU A 169 -12.20 13.18 12.47
CA LEU A 169 -11.01 12.85 11.70
C LEU A 169 -9.85 12.33 12.55
N LEU A 170 -9.99 12.27 13.89
CA LEU A 170 -8.93 11.82 14.79
C LEU A 170 -8.38 10.41 14.47
N PRO A 171 -9.21 9.41 14.15
CA PRO A 171 -8.70 8.10 13.78
C PRO A 171 -7.77 8.17 12.56
N ASN A 172 -8.21 8.92 11.53
CA ASN A 172 -7.43 9.13 10.30
C ASN A 172 -6.16 9.96 10.58
N ALA A 173 -6.27 11.07 11.31
CA ALA A 173 -5.12 11.92 11.65
C ALA A 173 -4.06 11.14 12.45
N THR A 174 -4.50 10.33 13.44
CA THR A 174 -3.61 9.49 14.24
C THR A 174 -2.96 8.40 13.38
N TYR A 175 -3.69 7.79 12.44
CA TYR A 175 -3.13 6.85 11.48
C TYR A 175 -2.04 7.49 10.61
N TRP A 176 -2.28 8.68 10.06
CA TRP A 176 -1.30 9.40 9.25
C TRP A 176 -0.11 9.91 10.05
N LEU A 177 -0.32 10.24 11.34
CA LEU A 177 0.78 10.52 12.26
C LEU A 177 1.71 9.29 12.38
N GLY A 178 1.13 8.10 12.66
CA GLY A 178 1.89 6.86 12.71
C GLY A 178 2.62 6.55 11.40
N SER A 179 1.95 6.80 10.26
CA SER A 179 2.56 6.63 8.93
C SER A 179 3.74 7.59 8.72
N SER A 180 3.63 8.85 9.15
CA SER A 180 4.72 9.84 9.07
C SER A 180 5.92 9.42 9.94
N GLN A 181 5.69 8.90 11.13
CA GLN A 181 6.72 8.36 12.01
C GLN A 181 7.39 7.12 11.41
N TYR A 182 6.62 6.24 10.78
CA TYR A 182 7.13 5.04 10.10
C TYR A 182 8.08 5.40 8.95
N GLN A 183 7.69 6.36 8.11
CA GLN A 183 8.54 6.84 7.01
C GLN A 183 9.84 7.50 7.49
N GLN A 184 9.83 8.08 8.68
CA GLN A 184 11.02 8.59 9.35
C GLN A 184 11.82 7.51 10.10
N LYS A 185 11.46 6.22 9.94
CA LYS A 185 12.08 5.07 10.62
C LYS A 185 11.93 5.09 12.14
N GLN A 186 10.98 5.88 12.67
CA GLN A 186 10.64 5.91 14.09
C GLN A 186 9.69 4.76 14.43
N TYR A 187 10.10 3.54 14.13
CA TYR A 187 9.22 2.36 14.10
C TYR A 187 8.52 2.06 15.43
N ALA A 188 9.21 2.21 16.55
CA ALA A 188 8.62 1.99 17.87
C ALA A 188 7.50 3.00 18.15
N LYS A 189 7.72 4.30 17.86
CA LYS A 189 6.70 5.33 18.00
C LYS A 189 5.53 5.12 17.05
N ALA A 190 5.82 4.75 15.80
CA ALA A 190 4.80 4.44 14.81
C ALA A 190 3.90 3.29 15.29
N ALA A 191 4.49 2.23 15.83
CA ALA A 191 3.74 1.09 16.37
C ALA A 191 2.82 1.48 17.51
N GLU A 192 3.30 2.32 18.44
CA GLU A 192 2.49 2.87 19.54
C GLU A 192 1.34 3.72 19.01
N THR A 193 1.62 4.61 18.04
CA THR A 193 0.62 5.50 17.44
C THR A 193 -0.45 4.72 16.70
N PHE A 194 -0.08 3.72 15.91
CA PHE A 194 -1.03 2.83 15.23
C PHE A 194 -1.86 2.02 16.23
N GLY A 195 -1.23 1.48 17.29
CA GLY A 195 -1.94 0.75 18.34
C GLY A 195 -2.99 1.60 19.06
N ARG A 196 -2.70 2.89 19.25
CA ARG A 196 -3.65 3.84 19.82
C ARG A 196 -4.90 4.00 18.96
N VAL A 197 -4.80 3.99 17.63
CA VAL A 197 -5.97 4.05 16.73
C VAL A 197 -6.95 2.90 17.04
N ALA A 198 -6.45 1.67 17.04
CA ALA A 198 -7.28 0.48 17.27
C ALA A 198 -7.81 0.39 18.71
N ALA A 199 -7.08 0.93 19.68
CA ALA A 199 -7.49 0.93 21.08
C ALA A 199 -8.56 1.99 21.39
N THR A 200 -8.42 3.19 20.80
CA THR A 200 -9.31 4.32 21.09
C THR A 200 -10.57 4.29 20.22
N TRP A 201 -10.45 3.87 18.97
CA TRP A 201 -11.56 3.84 18.00
C TRP A 201 -11.72 2.44 17.37
N PRO A 202 -12.06 1.41 18.16
CA PRO A 202 -12.13 0.03 17.66
C PRO A 202 -13.24 -0.20 16.62
N ALA A 203 -14.26 0.66 16.58
CA ALA A 203 -15.35 0.58 15.60
C ALA A 203 -15.06 1.37 14.31
N ASP A 204 -13.97 2.13 14.26
CA ASP A 204 -13.59 2.91 13.07
C ASP A 204 -13.03 2.01 11.97
N THR A 205 -13.31 2.38 10.73
CA THR A 205 -12.84 1.66 9.54
C THR A 205 -11.32 1.64 9.41
N LYS A 206 -10.60 2.56 10.08
CA LYS A 206 -9.14 2.61 10.14
C LYS A 206 -8.53 1.67 11.17
N ALA A 207 -9.29 1.13 12.11
CA ALA A 207 -8.76 0.28 13.17
C ALA A 207 -8.06 -0.99 12.64
N PRO A 208 -8.64 -1.76 11.67
CA PRO A 208 -7.95 -2.91 11.10
C PRO A 208 -6.68 -2.53 10.30
N ASP A 209 -6.72 -1.44 9.54
CA ASP A 209 -5.54 -0.94 8.81
C ASP A 209 -4.42 -0.54 9.79
N ALA A 210 -4.81 0.09 10.89
CA ALA A 210 -3.87 0.50 11.93
C ALA A 210 -3.20 -0.70 12.63
N LEU A 211 -3.95 -1.77 12.92
CA LEU A 211 -3.37 -3.00 13.49
C LEU A 211 -2.38 -3.68 12.52
N LEU A 212 -2.69 -3.69 11.23
CA LEU A 212 -1.76 -4.19 10.22
C LEU A 212 -0.49 -3.33 10.16
N ALA A 213 -0.64 -2.02 10.16
CA ALA A 213 0.47 -1.07 10.17
C ALA A 213 1.29 -1.16 11.46
N GLN A 214 0.64 -1.37 12.62
CA GLN A 214 1.28 -1.64 13.90
C GLN A 214 2.15 -2.90 13.82
N GLY A 215 1.61 -4.01 13.31
CA GLY A 215 2.35 -5.23 13.12
C GLY A 215 3.59 -5.04 12.25
N ASN A 216 3.45 -4.29 11.15
CA ASN A 216 4.57 -3.96 10.27
C ASN A 216 5.64 -3.12 10.99
N ALA A 217 5.22 -2.10 11.72
CA ALA A 217 6.14 -1.22 12.45
C ALA A 217 6.88 -1.98 13.56
N LEU A 218 6.23 -2.91 14.25
CA LEU A 218 6.85 -3.76 15.27
C LEU A 218 7.88 -4.73 14.68
N VAL A 219 7.63 -5.27 13.48
CA VAL A 219 8.65 -6.09 12.77
C VAL A 219 9.90 -5.26 12.48
N GLU A 220 9.74 -4.05 11.98
CA GLU A 220 10.87 -3.14 11.72
C GLU A 220 11.58 -2.71 13.01
N ALA A 221 10.82 -2.56 14.10
CA ALA A 221 11.35 -2.30 15.44
C ALA A 221 12.00 -3.51 16.11
N LYS A 222 12.03 -4.68 15.44
CA LYS A 222 12.56 -5.98 15.95
C LYS A 222 11.73 -6.59 17.09
N ASP A 223 10.51 -6.10 17.34
CA ASP A 223 9.56 -6.70 18.28
C ASP A 223 8.63 -7.67 17.56
N VAL A 224 9.15 -8.85 17.24
CA VAL A 224 8.40 -9.90 16.55
C VAL A 224 7.23 -10.41 17.39
N LYS A 225 7.37 -10.45 18.74
CA LYS A 225 6.28 -10.91 19.61
C LYS A 225 5.11 -9.94 19.63
N GLY A 226 5.39 -8.66 19.73
CA GLY A 226 4.39 -7.60 19.63
C GLY A 226 3.72 -7.60 18.25
N ALA A 227 4.49 -7.79 17.17
CA ALA A 227 3.97 -7.87 15.81
C ALA A 227 2.95 -9.01 15.65
N ILE A 228 3.30 -10.22 16.12
CA ILE A 228 2.39 -11.37 16.09
C ILE A 228 1.09 -11.04 16.85
N LYS A 229 1.19 -10.50 18.06
CA LYS A 229 0.01 -10.13 18.87
C LYS A 229 -0.89 -9.12 18.17
N ALA A 230 -0.33 -8.08 17.53
CA ALA A 230 -1.10 -7.08 16.80
C ALA A 230 -1.83 -7.70 15.60
N LEU A 231 -1.15 -8.56 14.83
CA LEU A 231 -1.74 -9.25 13.67
C LEU A 231 -2.79 -10.29 14.07
N GLU A 232 -2.61 -11.01 15.17
CA GLU A 232 -3.61 -11.92 15.73
C GLU A 232 -4.86 -11.15 16.17
N THR A 233 -4.68 -10.02 16.85
CA THR A 233 -5.78 -9.12 17.24
C THR A 233 -6.57 -8.64 16.03
N LEU A 234 -5.90 -8.31 14.92
CA LEU A 234 -6.56 -7.95 13.66
C LEU A 234 -7.43 -9.09 13.13
N VAL A 235 -6.89 -10.30 13.05
CA VAL A 235 -7.61 -11.47 12.52
C VAL A 235 -8.81 -11.83 13.39
N GLU A 236 -8.67 -11.70 14.72
CA GLU A 236 -9.72 -12.03 15.68
C GLU A 236 -10.85 -10.98 15.70
N LYS A 237 -10.49 -9.70 15.81
CA LYS A 237 -11.48 -8.62 15.98
C LYS A 237 -12.12 -8.14 14.69
N TYR A 238 -11.44 -8.28 13.56
CA TYR A 238 -11.89 -7.74 12.27
C TYR A 238 -11.88 -8.79 11.15
N PRO A 239 -12.51 -9.96 11.33
CA PRO A 239 -12.40 -11.10 10.42
C PRO A 239 -12.84 -10.82 8.98
N THR A 240 -13.69 -9.82 8.78
CA THR A 240 -14.21 -9.40 7.46
C THR A 240 -13.39 -8.31 6.78
N SER A 241 -12.37 -7.77 7.46
CA SER A 241 -11.52 -6.73 6.89
C SER A 241 -10.62 -7.27 5.77
N PRO A 242 -10.44 -6.53 4.67
CA PRO A 242 -9.46 -6.88 3.63
C PRO A 242 -8.03 -7.03 4.16
N ALA A 243 -7.69 -6.35 5.25
CA ALA A 243 -6.37 -6.42 5.88
C ALA A 243 -6.05 -7.81 6.46
N VAL A 244 -7.06 -8.64 6.72
CA VAL A 244 -6.92 -9.97 7.35
C VAL A 244 -6.07 -10.92 6.52
N GLU A 245 -6.23 -10.96 5.21
CA GLU A 245 -5.46 -11.86 4.35
C GLU A 245 -3.97 -11.50 4.37
N THR A 246 -3.65 -10.22 4.39
CA THR A 246 -2.27 -9.76 4.54
C THR A 246 -1.72 -10.12 5.92
N ALA A 247 -2.52 -9.94 6.99
CA ALA A 247 -2.13 -10.30 8.35
C ALA A 247 -1.86 -11.81 8.49
N ARG A 248 -2.72 -12.66 7.96
CA ARG A 248 -2.52 -14.13 7.95
C ARG A 248 -1.24 -14.55 7.23
N THR A 249 -0.97 -13.93 6.10
CA THR A 249 0.28 -14.20 5.35
C THR A 249 1.51 -13.81 6.16
N ARG A 250 1.48 -12.64 6.81
CA ARG A 250 2.57 -12.19 7.68
C ARG A 250 2.75 -13.07 8.91
N LEU A 251 1.66 -13.49 9.55
CA LEU A 251 1.72 -14.42 10.67
C LEU A 251 2.41 -15.73 10.30
N LYS A 252 2.13 -16.29 9.11
CA LYS A 252 2.81 -17.49 8.61
C LYS A 252 4.33 -17.27 8.45
N THR A 253 4.75 -16.07 8.05
CA THR A 253 6.19 -15.77 7.87
C THR A 253 6.91 -15.47 9.18
N LEU A 254 6.18 -14.94 10.18
CA LEU A 254 6.72 -14.60 11.50
C LEU A 254 6.69 -15.78 12.48
N ALA A 255 5.85 -16.79 12.21
CA ALA A 255 5.81 -18.00 13.03
C ALA A 255 7.19 -18.68 13.02
N PRO A 256 7.72 -19.11 14.17
CA PRO A 256 8.97 -19.84 14.22
C PRO A 256 8.80 -21.11 13.38
N LYS A 257 9.71 -21.31 12.40
CA LYS A 257 9.77 -22.57 11.65
C LYS A 257 9.91 -23.70 12.69
N LYS A 258 8.89 -24.54 12.82
CA LYS A 258 9.02 -25.80 13.58
C LYS A 258 10.21 -26.55 12.97
N LYS A 259 11.29 -26.67 13.75
CA LYS A 259 12.40 -27.58 13.43
C LYS A 259 11.93 -29.02 13.52
#